data_055e2d29d5c7f4eaea0d3bbe29b610b6
#
_entry.id   055e2d29d5c7f4eaea0d3bbe29b610b6
#
_cell.length_a   1.000
_cell.length_b   1.000
_cell.length_c   1.000
_cell.angle_alpha   90.00
_cell.angle_beta   90.00
_cell.angle_gamma   90.00
#
_symmetry.space_group_name_H-M   'P 1'
#
loop_
_entity.id
_entity.type
_entity.pdbx_description
1 polymer ?
#
loop_
_entity_poly.entity_id
_entity_poly.type
_entity_poly.pdbx_seq_one_letter_code
_entity_poly.pdbx_strand_id
1 'polypeptide(L)'
;MNAKQEITEHLNNVISKPLCAKVTHMPRRGPFYEDRDPSDSILTTGWDDADFKAFLESLDFEYDDGYGTQELFGTIWYEDGSWSEREEYDGSECWAYKTSPAIPAKLMRKDKEREAKLNELGI
;
A
#
# COMPACT_ATOMS: atom_id res chain seq x y z
N MET A 1 7.47 5.83 16.63
CA MET A 1 6.17 5.55 15.96
C MET A 1 5.89 4.06 15.97
N ASN A 2 4.72 3.65 16.38
CA ASN A 2 4.30 2.24 16.31
C ASN A 2 3.71 1.94 14.93
N ALA A 3 4.27 0.96 14.23
CA ALA A 3 3.88 0.64 12.87
C ALA A 3 2.43 0.13 12.76
N LYS A 4 1.97 -0.67 13.73
CA LYS A 4 0.58 -1.15 13.80
C LYS A 4 -0.40 0.02 14.00
N GLN A 5 -0.11 0.92 14.90
CA GLN A 5 -0.95 2.09 15.18
C GLN A 5 -1.03 2.99 13.93
N GLU A 6 0.09 3.22 13.29
CA GLU A 6 0.15 4.07 12.09
C GLU A 6 -0.70 3.50 10.94
N ILE A 7 -0.54 2.21 10.62
CA ILE A 7 -1.32 1.59 9.55
C ILE A 7 -2.82 1.52 9.90
N THR A 8 -3.14 1.27 11.17
CA THR A 8 -4.53 1.22 11.63
C THR A 8 -5.21 2.57 11.45
N GLU A 9 -4.56 3.66 11.86
CA GLU A 9 -5.07 5.02 11.67
C GLU A 9 -5.22 5.35 10.18
N HIS A 10 -4.25 4.95 9.36
CA HIS A 10 -4.33 5.17 7.91
C HIS A 10 -5.52 4.43 7.29
N LEU A 11 -5.69 3.15 7.63
CA LEU A 11 -6.79 2.35 7.10
C LEU A 11 -8.16 2.86 7.52
N ASN A 12 -8.27 3.44 8.73
CA ASN A 12 -9.52 4.06 9.20
C ASN A 12 -9.93 5.28 8.37
N ASN A 13 -8.99 5.90 7.68
CA ASN A 13 -9.24 7.05 6.81
C ASN A 13 -9.46 6.67 5.34
N VAL A 14 -9.34 5.40 4.99
CA VAL A 14 -9.58 4.90 3.64
C VAL A 14 -10.95 4.21 3.61
N ILE A 15 -11.80 4.62 2.66
CA ILE A 15 -13.17 4.11 2.56
C ILE A 15 -13.20 2.66 2.07
N SER A 16 -12.32 2.33 1.12
CA SER A 16 -12.29 1.00 0.53
C SER A 16 -11.64 -0.03 1.44
N LYS A 17 -12.11 -1.27 1.36
CA LYS A 17 -11.58 -2.39 2.12
C LYS A 17 -10.26 -2.87 1.53
N PRO A 18 -9.25 -3.20 2.35
CA PRO A 18 -8.02 -3.81 1.86
C PRO A 18 -8.29 -5.14 1.15
N LEU A 19 -7.71 -5.30 -0.03
CA LEU A 19 -7.73 -6.56 -0.78
C LEU A 19 -6.56 -7.45 -0.36
N CYS A 20 -5.38 -6.88 -0.29
CA CYS A 20 -4.15 -7.54 0.14
C CYS A 20 -3.09 -6.48 0.47
N ALA A 21 -2.02 -6.90 1.12
CA ALA A 21 -0.94 -5.99 1.49
C ALA A 21 0.36 -6.73 1.69
N LYS A 22 1.46 -6.03 1.46
CA LYS A 22 2.79 -6.46 1.86
C LYS A 22 3.54 -5.28 2.45
N VAL A 23 4.03 -5.45 3.67
CA VAL A 23 4.84 -4.45 4.37
C VAL A 23 6.15 -5.10 4.76
N THR A 24 7.25 -4.50 4.35
CA THR A 24 8.60 -4.97 4.68
C THR A 24 9.24 -4.02 5.68
N HIS A 25 9.71 -4.56 6.79
CA HIS A 25 10.48 -3.82 7.78
C HIS A 25 11.97 -4.09 7.56
N MET A 26 12.70 -3.02 7.26
CA MET A 26 14.17 -3.03 7.14
C MET A 26 14.75 -2.28 8.32
N PRO A 27 15.05 -2.96 9.45
CA PRO A 27 15.54 -2.28 10.64
C PRO A 27 16.84 -1.55 10.39
N ARG A 28 17.02 -0.40 11.04
CA ARG A 28 18.27 0.35 10.95
C ARG A 28 19.39 -0.44 11.56
N ARG A 29 20.56 -0.38 10.94
CA ARG A 29 21.78 -1.05 11.38
C ARG A 29 22.80 -0.03 11.82
N GLY A 30 23.65 -0.41 12.75
CA GLY A 30 24.73 0.43 13.22
C GLY A 30 25.00 0.21 14.70
N PRO A 31 26.03 0.87 15.27
CA PRO A 31 26.46 0.63 16.66
C PRO A 31 25.43 1.03 17.71
N PHE A 32 24.42 1.84 17.34
CA PHE A 32 23.40 2.34 18.25
C PHE A 32 22.07 1.61 18.12
N TYR A 33 21.99 0.60 17.24
CA TYR A 33 20.75 -0.13 16.98
C TYR A 33 20.94 -1.61 17.25
N GLU A 34 19.87 -2.26 17.75
CA GLU A 34 19.87 -3.71 17.87
C GLU A 34 19.96 -4.35 16.48
N ASP A 35 20.69 -5.46 16.41
CA ASP A 35 20.84 -6.21 15.16
C ASP A 35 19.57 -7.03 14.94
N ARG A 36 18.73 -6.59 14.01
CA ARG A 36 17.47 -7.25 13.67
C ARG A 36 17.44 -7.60 12.19
N ASP A 37 16.88 -8.74 11.87
CA ASP A 37 16.69 -9.16 10.50
C ASP A 37 15.49 -8.45 9.87
N PRO A 38 15.52 -8.19 8.54
CA PRO A 38 14.34 -7.74 7.82
C PRO A 38 13.19 -8.73 7.96
N SER A 39 11.97 -8.22 8.01
CA SER A 39 10.76 -9.04 8.11
C SER A 39 9.66 -8.53 7.19
N ASP A 40 8.84 -9.45 6.69
CA ASP A 40 7.67 -9.15 5.88
C ASP A 40 6.39 -9.43 6.66
N SER A 41 5.44 -8.51 6.54
CA SER A 41 4.06 -8.69 7.01
C SER A 41 3.18 -8.77 5.78
N ILE A 42 2.43 -9.86 5.65
CA ILE A 42 1.67 -10.16 4.43
C ILE A 42 0.21 -10.39 4.78
N LEU A 43 -0.68 -9.75 4.00
CA LEU A 43 -2.11 -9.99 4.01
C LEU A 43 -2.51 -10.46 2.61
N THR A 44 -2.94 -11.72 2.50
CA THR A 44 -3.31 -12.30 1.20
C THR A 44 -4.76 -12.00 0.84
N THR A 45 -5.09 -12.07 -0.44
CA THR A 45 -6.49 -12.01 -0.88
C THR A 45 -7.30 -13.15 -0.24
N GLY A 46 -8.57 -12.88 0.03
CA GLY A 46 -9.43 -13.87 0.70
C GLY A 46 -9.21 -13.95 2.20
N TRP A 47 -8.54 -12.98 2.80
CA TRP A 47 -8.29 -12.95 4.23
C TRP A 47 -9.59 -12.91 5.05
N ASP A 48 -9.54 -13.52 6.23
CA ASP A 48 -10.59 -13.42 7.24
C ASP A 48 -10.16 -12.51 8.40
N ASP A 49 -11.03 -12.34 9.40
CA ASP A 49 -10.73 -11.47 10.55
C ASP A 49 -9.48 -11.94 11.32
N ALA A 50 -9.26 -13.24 11.42
CA ALA A 50 -8.08 -13.79 12.09
C ALA A 50 -6.80 -13.47 11.32
N ASP A 51 -6.84 -13.56 9.99
CA ASP A 51 -5.71 -13.21 9.12
C ASP A 51 -5.38 -11.72 9.24
N PHE A 52 -6.40 -10.87 9.25
CA PHE A 52 -6.22 -9.43 9.37
C PHE A 52 -5.61 -9.07 10.73
N LYS A 53 -6.12 -9.69 11.80
CA LYS A 53 -5.58 -9.48 13.14
C LYS A 53 -4.10 -9.91 13.21
N ALA A 54 -3.77 -11.07 12.66
CA ALA A 54 -2.39 -11.56 12.64
C ALA A 54 -1.47 -10.62 11.84
N PHE A 55 -1.94 -10.10 10.70
CA PHE A 55 -1.22 -9.10 9.92
C PHE A 55 -0.91 -7.85 10.75
N LEU A 56 -1.91 -7.29 11.44
CA LEU A 56 -1.71 -6.12 12.29
C LEU A 56 -0.78 -6.41 13.46
N GLU A 57 -0.90 -7.57 14.11
CA GLU A 57 -0.02 -7.95 15.21
C GLU A 57 1.44 -8.08 14.78
N SER A 58 1.68 -8.54 13.55
CA SER A 58 3.05 -8.61 12.99
C SER A 58 3.68 -7.23 12.81
N LEU A 59 2.89 -6.17 12.80
CA LEU A 59 3.33 -4.78 12.70
C LEU A 59 3.40 -4.05 14.04
N ASP A 60 3.16 -4.76 15.13
CA ASP A 60 3.19 -4.18 16.48
C ASP A 60 4.62 -4.02 17.00
N PHE A 61 5.32 -3.03 16.44
CA PHE A 61 6.68 -2.68 16.83
C PHE A 61 6.92 -1.18 16.65
N GLU A 62 7.89 -0.67 17.39
CA GLU A 62 8.32 0.72 17.26
C GLU A 62 9.39 0.84 16.17
N TYR A 63 9.35 1.94 15.44
CA TYR A 63 10.37 2.30 14.48
C TYR A 63 10.54 3.83 14.44
N ASP A 64 11.63 4.31 13.84
CA ASP A 64 11.91 5.73 13.73
C ASP A 64 11.44 6.22 12.35
N ASP A 65 10.39 7.05 12.34
CA ASP A 65 9.77 7.57 11.11
C ASP A 65 10.34 8.91 10.65
N GLY A 66 11.31 9.46 11.36
CA GLY A 66 11.96 10.72 11.03
C GLY A 66 13.46 10.59 10.90
N TYR A 67 14.06 11.45 10.12
CA TYR A 67 15.50 11.62 9.90
C TYR A 67 16.32 10.34 9.85
N GLY A 68 16.63 9.90 8.64
CA GLY A 68 17.49 8.75 8.42
C GLY A 68 16.97 7.85 7.30
N THR A 69 17.48 6.64 7.28
CA THR A 69 17.10 5.65 6.27
C THR A 69 15.66 5.19 6.52
N GLN A 70 14.89 5.10 5.46
CA GLN A 70 13.53 4.56 5.52
C GLN A 70 13.55 3.12 6.06
N GLU A 71 12.68 2.82 7.02
CA GLU A 71 12.58 1.50 7.64
C GLU A 71 11.44 0.66 7.10
N LEU A 72 10.28 1.28 6.77
CA LEU A 72 9.11 0.57 6.27
C LEU A 72 8.94 0.80 4.78
N PHE A 73 8.68 -0.30 4.07
CA PHE A 73 8.38 -0.33 2.63
C PHE A 73 7.12 -1.14 2.44
N GLY A 74 6.31 -0.81 1.47
CA GLY A 74 5.16 -1.66 1.21
C GLY A 74 4.05 -0.98 0.46
N THR A 75 3.04 -1.81 0.16
CA THR A 75 1.86 -1.41 -0.58
C THR A 75 0.65 -2.12 0.00
N ILE A 76 -0.46 -1.40 0.08
CA ILE A 76 -1.78 -1.93 0.43
C ILE A 76 -2.65 -1.73 -0.81
N TRP A 77 -3.21 -2.82 -1.33
CA TRP A 77 -4.17 -2.75 -2.44
C TRP A 77 -5.58 -2.82 -1.88
N TYR A 78 -6.47 -1.99 -2.41
CA TYR A 78 -7.88 -1.94 -1.99
C TYR A 78 -8.81 -2.53 -3.06
N GLU A 79 -10.00 -2.94 -2.63
CA GLU A 79 -10.98 -3.61 -3.50
C GLU A 79 -11.45 -2.74 -4.67
N ASP A 80 -11.43 -1.41 -4.53
CA ASP A 80 -11.84 -0.46 -5.56
C ASP A 80 -10.75 -0.13 -6.59
N GLY A 81 -9.58 -0.77 -6.51
CA GLY A 81 -8.45 -0.54 -7.40
C GLY A 81 -7.52 0.59 -6.96
N SER A 82 -7.84 1.28 -5.88
CA SER A 82 -6.92 2.23 -5.26
C SER A 82 -5.86 1.49 -4.45
N TRP A 83 -4.86 2.21 -3.98
CA TRP A 83 -3.79 1.62 -3.19
C TRP A 83 -3.18 2.65 -2.25
N SER A 84 -2.47 2.17 -1.24
CA SER A 84 -1.58 2.98 -0.43
C SER A 84 -0.17 2.44 -0.52
N GLU A 85 0.81 3.32 -0.52
CA GLU A 85 2.21 2.91 -0.51
C GLU A 85 3.00 3.74 0.47
N ARG A 86 4.14 3.20 0.89
CA ARG A 86 5.06 3.93 1.75
C ARG A 86 5.79 4.96 0.92
N GLU A 87 5.87 6.19 1.45
CA GLU A 87 6.64 7.28 0.86
C GLU A 87 7.62 7.83 1.88
N GLU A 88 8.76 8.29 1.38
CA GLU A 88 9.77 8.98 2.16
C GLU A 88 9.93 10.38 1.60
N TYR A 89 9.99 11.35 2.49
CA TYR A 89 10.26 12.74 2.14
C TYR A 89 11.11 13.39 3.22
N ASP A 90 12.28 13.86 2.82
CA ASP A 90 13.22 14.58 3.70
C ASP A 90 13.52 13.85 5.01
N GLY A 91 13.70 12.52 4.92
CA GLY A 91 14.00 11.66 6.06
C GLY A 91 12.80 11.20 6.86
N SER A 92 11.60 11.67 6.55
CA SER A 92 10.35 11.21 7.17
C SER A 92 9.65 10.20 6.26
N GLU A 93 8.93 9.26 6.85
CA GLU A 93 8.17 8.28 6.07
C GLU A 93 6.71 8.19 6.54
N CYS A 94 5.84 7.86 5.60
CA CYS A 94 4.39 7.75 5.89
C CYS A 94 3.69 6.86 4.88
N TRP A 95 2.43 6.50 5.20
CA TRP A 95 1.52 5.90 4.22
C TRP A 95 0.88 6.99 3.37
N ALA A 96 0.87 6.80 2.06
CA ALA A 96 0.23 7.70 1.11
C ALA A 96 -0.87 6.96 0.33
N TYR A 97 -2.09 7.45 0.41
CA TYR A 97 -3.23 6.91 -0.32
C TYR A 97 -3.24 7.46 -1.75
N LYS A 98 -3.43 6.57 -2.72
CA LYS A 98 -3.38 6.90 -4.15
C LYS A 98 -4.53 6.28 -4.91
N THR A 99 -5.00 7.00 -5.91
CA THR A 99 -6.02 6.54 -6.84
C THR A 99 -5.54 6.75 -8.26
N SER A 100 -6.02 5.91 -9.18
CA SER A 100 -5.81 6.16 -10.59
C SER A 100 -6.60 7.40 -11.02
N PRO A 101 -5.99 8.32 -11.78
CA PRO A 101 -6.73 9.47 -12.30
C PRO A 101 -7.92 9.00 -13.14
N ALA A 102 -9.06 9.68 -13.01
CA ALA A 102 -10.20 9.42 -13.88
C ALA A 102 -9.80 9.73 -15.32
N ILE A 103 -10.14 8.82 -16.24
CA ILE A 103 -9.87 9.03 -17.65
C ILE A 103 -10.84 10.10 -18.16
N PRO A 104 -10.35 11.25 -18.70
CA PRO A 104 -11.24 12.23 -19.28
C PRO A 104 -12.07 11.63 -20.43
N ALA A 105 -13.35 11.98 -20.48
CA ALA A 105 -14.25 11.44 -21.50
C ALA A 105 -13.73 11.61 -22.93
N LYS A 106 -13.03 12.71 -23.19
CA LYS A 106 -12.42 12.95 -24.50
C LYS A 106 -11.35 11.93 -24.89
N LEU A 107 -10.70 11.29 -23.93
CA LEU A 107 -9.71 10.25 -24.18
C LEU A 107 -10.34 8.88 -24.42
N MET A 108 -11.59 8.69 -24.00
CA MET A 108 -12.35 7.46 -24.20
C MET A 108 -13.03 7.39 -25.56
N ARG A 109 -13.14 8.50 -26.25
CA ARG A 109 -13.83 8.60 -27.54
C ARG A 109 -13.23 7.68 -28.60
N LYS A 110 -11.91 7.57 -28.65
CA LYS A 110 -11.22 6.70 -29.61
C LYS A 110 -11.46 5.22 -29.37
N ASP A 111 -11.65 4.84 -28.12
CA ASP A 111 -12.00 3.46 -27.81
C ASP A 111 -13.37 3.08 -28.35
N LYS A 112 -14.37 3.98 -28.27
CA LYS A 112 -15.70 3.80 -28.85
C LYS A 112 -15.64 3.71 -30.39
N GLU A 113 -14.88 4.58 -31.03
CA GLU A 113 -14.67 4.56 -32.47
C GLU A 113 -13.96 3.28 -32.91
N ARG A 114 -12.97 2.83 -32.14
CA ARG A 114 -12.23 1.59 -32.40
C ARG A 114 -13.13 0.35 -32.27
N GLU A 115 -13.97 0.28 -31.25
CA GLU A 115 -14.93 -0.81 -31.07
C GLU A 115 -15.93 -0.86 -32.20
N ALA A 116 -16.50 0.29 -32.60
CA ALA A 116 -17.40 0.38 -33.71
C ALA A 116 -16.77 -0.11 -35.02
N LYS A 117 -15.52 0.27 -35.27
CA LYS A 117 -14.76 -0.14 -36.45
C LYS A 117 -14.44 -1.64 -36.44
N LEU A 118 -14.09 -2.20 -35.30
CA LEU A 118 -13.87 -3.64 -35.17
C LEU A 118 -15.15 -4.44 -35.39
N ASN A 119 -16.29 -3.94 -34.93
CA ASN A 119 -17.60 -4.55 -35.16
C ASN A 119 -17.97 -4.52 -36.65
N GLU A 120 -17.71 -3.42 -37.36
CA GLU A 120 -17.91 -3.31 -38.83
C GLU A 120 -17.05 -4.34 -39.59
N LEU A 121 -15.86 -4.63 -39.11
CA LEU A 121 -14.96 -5.59 -39.74
C LEU A 121 -15.29 -7.05 -39.39
N GLY A 122 -16.27 -7.28 -38.53
CA GLY A 122 -16.70 -8.62 -38.12
C GLY A 122 -15.69 -9.36 -37.25
N ILE A 123 -14.89 -8.61 -36.54
CA ILE A 123 -13.85 -9.16 -35.65
C ILE A 123 -14.34 -9.29 -34.20
#